data_bcad79c3f08a036c5f714aceeddbf09c
#
_entry.id   bcad79c3f08a036c5f714aceeddbf09c
#
_cell.length_a   1.000
_cell.length_b   1.000
_cell.length_c   1.000
_cell.angle_alpha   90.00
_cell.angle_beta   90.00
_cell.angle_gamma   90.00
#
_symmetry.space_group_name_H-M   'P 1'
#
loop_
_entity.id
_entity.type
_entity.pdbx_description
1 polymer ?
#
loop_
_entity_poly.entity_id
_entity_poly.type
_entity_poly.pdbx_seq_one_letter_code
_entity_poly.pdbx_strand_id
1 'polypeptide(L)'
;IGIILIVLHLRLTGKQQTVQMTPIDFIGNFILGGTIGGVIYNHTISFAEYISVLIVTLAIVSGLNYLTSKFMSTRSLVMGKAYTIIEGGRFAQEALNSPDQKLDPVEFLAELRGMGVFSLSELALVQREANGSLTVRKKGEGGINYVLVSNGQVVTDNLELAHRDEEWLRGELSSAGAGELEDLFIVELDADNRLNIVDQAGNTTGMTVSDPAVHEVTTVTEFKNPDMQSPSLEDFEAHDKQGDAPTL
;
A
#
# COMPACT_ATOMS: atom_id res chain seq x y z
N ILE A 1 -3.36 -9.26 36.67
CA ILE A 1 -1.97 -9.50 36.23
C ILE A 1 -1.92 -9.51 34.70
N GLY A 2 -2.75 -10.30 33.99
CA GLY A 2 -2.73 -10.39 32.53
C GLY A 2 -2.82 -9.03 31.83
N ILE A 3 -3.76 -8.17 32.24
CA ILE A 3 -3.93 -6.82 31.67
C ILE A 3 -2.67 -5.97 31.90
N ILE A 4 -2.06 -6.05 33.07
CA ILE A 4 -0.83 -5.31 33.41
C ILE A 4 0.32 -5.75 32.48
N LEU A 5 0.44 -7.06 32.23
CA LEU A 5 1.46 -7.61 31.34
C LEU A 5 1.24 -7.19 29.88
N ILE A 6 0.00 -7.14 29.40
CA ILE A 6 -0.31 -6.59 28.06
C ILE A 6 0.07 -5.12 27.97
N VAL A 7 -0.32 -4.30 28.94
CA VAL A 7 0.02 -2.86 28.93
C VAL A 7 1.53 -2.66 28.94
N LEU A 8 2.25 -3.46 29.73
CA LEU A 8 3.71 -3.42 29.76
C LEU A 8 4.31 -3.86 28.42
N HIS A 9 3.79 -4.94 27.83
CA HIS A 9 4.21 -5.42 26.50
C HIS A 9 4.01 -4.35 25.43
N LEU A 10 2.82 -3.74 25.35
CA LEU A 10 2.53 -2.66 24.39
C LEU A 10 3.46 -1.47 24.57
N ARG A 11 3.80 -1.13 25.82
CA ARG A 11 4.72 -0.04 26.13
C ARG A 11 6.15 -0.34 25.71
N LEU A 12 6.61 -1.59 25.91
CA LEU A 12 7.95 -2.03 25.51
C LEU A 12 8.10 -2.18 24.00
N THR A 13 7.02 -2.53 23.29
CA THR A 13 7.00 -2.69 21.84
C THR A 13 6.91 -1.34 21.08
N GLY A 14 6.73 -0.22 21.81
CA GLY A 14 6.70 1.12 21.24
C GLY A 14 5.48 1.46 20.37
N LYS A 15 4.51 0.54 20.28
CA LYS A 15 3.30 0.71 19.46
C LYS A 15 2.25 1.52 20.22
N GLN A 16 2.42 2.84 20.21
CA GLN A 16 1.46 3.77 20.86
C GLN A 16 0.29 4.20 19.96
N GLN A 17 0.29 3.80 18.70
CA GLN A 17 -0.74 4.25 17.75
C GLN A 17 -1.65 3.09 17.37
N THR A 18 -2.84 3.05 17.94
CA THR A 18 -3.94 2.15 17.58
C THR A 18 -4.46 2.33 16.14
N VAL A 19 -4.07 3.40 15.46
CA VAL A 19 -4.55 3.78 14.13
C VAL A 19 -3.89 2.97 12.99
N GLN A 20 -2.75 2.31 13.24
CA GLN A 20 -2.04 1.51 12.25
C GLN A 20 -1.68 0.12 12.76
N MET A 21 -2.69 -0.62 13.21
CA MET A 21 -2.50 -2.02 13.61
C MET A 21 -2.25 -2.89 12.39
N THR A 22 -1.15 -3.64 12.41
CA THR A 22 -0.88 -4.64 11.40
C THR A 22 -1.75 -5.88 11.59
N PRO A 23 -1.98 -6.72 10.57
CA PRO A 23 -2.68 -7.99 10.72
C PRO A 23 -2.11 -8.88 11.83
N ILE A 24 -0.78 -8.89 12.00
CA ILE A 24 -0.11 -9.62 13.11
C ILE A 24 -0.48 -9.04 14.47
N ASP A 25 -0.53 -7.72 14.60
CA ASP A 25 -0.93 -7.09 15.86
C ASP A 25 -2.36 -7.46 16.22
N PHE A 26 -3.24 -7.51 15.21
CA PHE A 26 -4.62 -7.89 15.39
C PHE A 26 -4.75 -9.35 15.87
N ILE A 27 -4.09 -10.29 15.17
CA ILE A 27 -4.05 -11.70 15.55
C ILE A 27 -3.41 -11.86 16.95
N GLY A 28 -2.31 -11.19 17.20
CA GLY A 28 -1.62 -11.23 18.49
C GLY A 28 -2.52 -10.77 19.65
N ASN A 29 -3.24 -9.68 19.46
CA ASN A 29 -4.19 -9.17 20.47
C ASN A 29 -5.36 -10.12 20.70
N PHE A 30 -5.85 -10.81 19.65
CA PHE A 30 -6.89 -11.84 19.78
C PHE A 30 -6.41 -13.03 20.61
N ILE A 31 -5.21 -13.53 20.33
CA ILE A 31 -4.60 -14.65 21.05
C ILE A 31 -4.37 -14.26 22.52
N LEU A 32 -3.82 -13.08 22.78
CA LEU A 32 -3.60 -12.57 24.13
C LEU A 32 -4.91 -12.38 24.90
N GLY A 33 -5.91 -11.79 24.26
CA GLY A 33 -7.25 -11.63 24.84
C GLY A 33 -7.90 -12.97 25.18
N GLY A 34 -7.80 -13.95 24.28
CA GLY A 34 -8.28 -15.32 24.49
C GLY A 34 -7.57 -16.03 25.66
N THR A 35 -6.25 -15.90 25.75
CA THR A 35 -5.45 -16.47 26.85
C THR A 35 -5.85 -15.87 28.20
N ILE A 36 -6.07 -14.56 28.25
CA ILE A 36 -6.47 -13.89 29.51
C ILE A 36 -7.92 -14.21 29.87
N GLY A 37 -8.82 -14.20 28.88
CA GLY A 37 -10.24 -14.49 29.08
C GLY A 37 -10.51 -15.95 29.46
N GLY A 38 -9.73 -16.89 28.91
CA GLY A 38 -9.90 -18.32 29.17
C GLY A 38 -9.76 -18.72 30.64
N VAL A 39 -8.91 -18.02 31.37
CA VAL A 39 -8.70 -18.28 32.82
C VAL A 39 -9.89 -17.85 33.67
N ILE A 40 -10.66 -16.87 33.22
CA ILE A 40 -11.83 -16.38 33.98
C ILE A 40 -12.89 -17.48 34.15
N TYR A 41 -12.99 -18.39 33.16
CA TYR A 41 -13.99 -19.47 33.14
C TYR A 41 -13.45 -20.83 33.53
N ASN A 42 -12.14 -20.98 33.74
CA ASN A 42 -11.52 -22.25 34.05
C ASN A 42 -10.82 -22.21 35.42
N HIS A 43 -11.50 -22.76 36.44
CA HIS A 43 -11.01 -22.80 37.82
C HIS A 43 -9.96 -23.90 38.06
N THR A 44 -9.66 -24.76 37.08
CA THR A 44 -8.71 -25.85 37.22
C THR A 44 -7.28 -25.47 36.86
N ILE A 45 -7.10 -24.34 36.17
CA ILE A 45 -5.78 -23.86 35.79
C ILE A 45 -5.09 -23.24 36.99
N SER A 46 -3.90 -23.75 37.33
CA SER A 46 -3.07 -23.18 38.41
C SER A 46 -2.50 -21.83 37.97
N PHE A 47 -2.21 -20.99 38.96
CA PHE A 47 -1.59 -19.67 38.70
C PHE A 47 -0.27 -19.78 37.91
N ALA A 48 0.54 -20.79 38.21
CA ALA A 48 1.82 -21.02 37.54
C ALA A 48 1.62 -21.41 36.08
N GLU A 49 0.66 -22.27 35.76
CA GLU A 49 0.30 -22.63 34.37
C GLU A 49 -0.19 -21.42 33.57
N TYR A 50 -1.06 -20.61 34.18
CA TYR A 50 -1.54 -19.38 33.55
C TYR A 50 -0.39 -18.43 33.17
N ILE A 51 0.50 -18.16 34.12
CA ILE A 51 1.65 -17.27 33.89
C ILE A 51 2.57 -17.85 32.82
N SER A 52 2.80 -19.17 32.81
CA SER A 52 3.63 -19.84 31.81
C SER A 52 3.06 -19.71 30.43
N VAL A 53 1.76 -19.96 30.24
CA VAL A 53 1.07 -19.82 28.97
C VAL A 53 1.11 -18.35 28.49
N LEU A 54 0.90 -17.40 29.41
CA LEU A 54 0.93 -15.99 29.06
C LEU A 54 2.33 -15.53 28.59
N ILE A 55 3.40 -15.98 29.27
CA ILE A 55 4.79 -15.69 28.87
C ILE A 55 5.09 -16.28 27.49
N VAL A 56 4.69 -17.54 27.25
CA VAL A 56 4.90 -18.19 25.95
C VAL A 56 4.13 -17.44 24.84
N THR A 57 2.89 -17.07 25.10
CA THR A 57 2.08 -16.30 24.15
C THR A 57 2.72 -14.94 23.82
N LEU A 58 3.18 -14.21 24.85
CA LEU A 58 3.89 -12.94 24.66
C LEU A 58 5.19 -13.13 23.87
N ALA A 59 5.95 -14.20 24.16
CA ALA A 59 7.18 -14.51 23.45
C ALA A 59 6.92 -14.81 21.96
N ILE A 60 5.88 -15.56 21.64
CA ILE A 60 5.48 -15.86 20.25
C ILE A 60 5.07 -14.58 19.53
N VAL A 61 4.19 -13.77 20.09
CA VAL A 61 3.73 -12.52 19.50
C VAL A 61 4.89 -11.54 19.29
N SER A 62 5.75 -11.39 20.30
CA SER A 62 6.95 -10.53 20.20
C SER A 62 7.94 -11.06 19.15
N GLY A 63 8.13 -12.36 19.09
CA GLY A 63 8.99 -13.02 18.10
C GLY A 63 8.50 -12.79 16.67
N LEU A 64 7.19 -12.95 16.41
CA LEU A 64 6.58 -12.67 15.13
C LEU A 64 6.72 -11.19 14.72
N ASN A 65 6.48 -10.28 15.66
CA ASN A 65 6.67 -8.85 15.42
C ASN A 65 8.15 -8.51 15.12
N TYR A 66 9.08 -9.12 15.82
CA TYR A 66 10.51 -8.94 15.56
C TYR A 66 10.90 -9.47 14.18
N LEU A 67 10.43 -10.68 13.81
CA LEU A 67 10.71 -11.25 12.49
C LEU A 67 10.19 -10.35 11.36
N THR A 68 8.95 -9.88 11.46
CA THR A 68 8.36 -9.02 10.44
C THR A 68 8.99 -7.62 10.37
N SER A 69 9.53 -7.12 11.47
CA SER A 69 10.26 -5.85 11.47
C SER A 69 11.67 -5.97 10.91
N LYS A 70 12.31 -7.13 11.08
CA LYS A 70 13.70 -7.35 10.68
C LYS A 70 13.85 -7.83 9.24
N PHE A 71 12.89 -8.58 8.71
CA PHE A 71 12.96 -9.17 7.37
C PHE A 71 11.84 -8.63 6.49
N MET A 72 12.21 -7.82 5.49
CA MET A 72 11.27 -7.23 4.52
C MET A 72 10.47 -8.29 3.77
N SER A 73 11.10 -9.42 3.39
CA SER A 73 10.42 -10.55 2.73
C SER A 73 9.30 -11.16 3.58
N THR A 74 9.48 -11.22 4.89
CA THR A 74 8.45 -11.71 5.82
C THR A 74 7.32 -10.70 5.97
N ARG A 75 7.63 -9.42 5.85
CA ARG A 75 6.64 -8.34 5.93
C ARG A 75 5.63 -8.42 4.79
N SER A 76 6.08 -8.59 3.54
CA SER A 76 5.17 -8.69 2.38
C SER A 76 4.28 -9.93 2.44
N LEU A 77 4.81 -11.06 2.96
CA LEU A 77 4.03 -12.30 3.14
C LEU A 77 2.88 -12.14 4.14
N VAL A 78 3.08 -11.34 5.18
CA VAL A 78 2.11 -11.21 6.29
C VAL A 78 1.20 -9.99 6.13
N MET A 79 1.74 -8.89 5.61
CA MET A 79 1.01 -7.64 5.44
C MET A 79 0.35 -7.51 4.07
N GLY A 80 0.75 -8.34 3.10
CA GLY A 80 0.38 -8.18 1.69
C GLY A 80 1.32 -7.20 0.97
N LYS A 81 1.11 -7.07 -0.34
CA LYS A 81 1.83 -6.15 -1.20
C LYS A 81 0.98 -4.92 -1.49
N ALA A 82 1.63 -3.77 -1.57
CA ALA A 82 1.00 -2.60 -2.15
C ALA A 82 0.81 -2.82 -3.67
N TYR A 83 -0.28 -2.29 -4.23
CA TYR A 83 -0.54 -2.36 -5.66
C TYR A 83 -1.28 -1.13 -6.17
N THR A 84 -1.03 -0.80 -7.43
CA THR A 84 -1.64 0.35 -8.08
C THR A 84 -3.04 0.00 -8.60
N ILE A 85 -4.03 0.82 -8.25
CA ILE A 85 -5.42 0.70 -8.73
C ILE A 85 -5.66 1.64 -9.92
N ILE A 86 -5.19 2.88 -9.83
CA ILE A 86 -5.31 3.90 -10.88
C ILE A 86 -3.93 4.50 -11.10
N GLU A 87 -3.52 4.60 -12.37
CA GLU A 87 -2.29 5.25 -12.80
C GLU A 87 -2.57 6.09 -14.04
N GLY A 88 -2.05 7.34 -14.06
CA GLY A 88 -2.32 8.26 -15.17
C GLY A 88 -3.81 8.53 -15.42
N GLY A 89 -4.66 8.35 -14.40
CA GLY A 89 -6.11 8.50 -14.49
C GLY A 89 -6.84 7.31 -15.13
N ARG A 90 -6.18 6.17 -15.29
CA ARG A 90 -6.74 4.93 -15.83
C ARG A 90 -6.63 3.81 -14.81
N PHE A 91 -7.62 2.93 -14.75
CA PHE A 91 -7.53 1.72 -13.93
C PHE A 91 -6.45 0.79 -14.45
N ALA A 92 -5.60 0.29 -13.56
CA ALA A 92 -4.64 -0.76 -13.86
C ALA A 92 -5.37 -2.08 -14.15
N GLN A 93 -5.00 -2.76 -15.23
CA GLN A 93 -5.63 -4.02 -15.64
C GLN A 93 -5.47 -5.10 -14.56
N GLU A 94 -4.36 -5.10 -13.84
CA GLU A 94 -4.07 -6.02 -12.76
C GLU A 94 -5.04 -5.84 -11.59
N ALA A 95 -5.37 -4.61 -11.22
CA ALA A 95 -6.34 -4.31 -10.15
C ALA A 95 -7.77 -4.77 -10.48
N LEU A 96 -8.11 -4.85 -11.78
CA LEU A 96 -9.44 -5.28 -12.23
C LEU A 96 -9.56 -6.79 -12.36
N ASN A 97 -8.48 -7.49 -12.72
CA ASN A 97 -8.52 -8.88 -13.16
C ASN A 97 -7.85 -9.85 -12.18
N SER A 98 -7.15 -9.37 -11.16
CA SER A 98 -6.44 -10.24 -10.21
C SER A 98 -7.44 -10.97 -9.29
N PRO A 99 -7.38 -12.31 -9.21
CA PRO A 99 -8.24 -13.08 -8.30
C PRO A 99 -7.99 -12.74 -6.82
N ASP A 100 -6.75 -12.37 -6.49
CA ASP A 100 -6.29 -12.13 -5.13
C ASP A 100 -6.54 -10.69 -4.66
N GLN A 101 -6.85 -9.77 -5.60
CA GLN A 101 -6.99 -8.34 -5.36
C GLN A 101 -8.37 -7.84 -5.81
N LYS A 102 -9.41 -8.60 -5.49
CA LYS A 102 -10.79 -8.29 -5.93
C LYS A 102 -11.21 -6.93 -5.38
N LEU A 103 -11.16 -5.92 -6.25
CA LEU A 103 -11.63 -4.58 -5.94
C LEU A 103 -13.17 -4.57 -5.93
N ASP A 104 -13.78 -4.23 -4.81
CA ASP A 104 -15.21 -3.91 -4.76
C ASP A 104 -15.39 -2.44 -5.15
N PRO A 105 -16.07 -2.12 -6.29
CA PRO A 105 -16.21 -0.75 -6.72
C PRO A 105 -17.03 0.13 -5.77
N VAL A 106 -17.97 -0.47 -5.02
CA VAL A 106 -18.85 0.28 -4.10
C VAL A 106 -18.06 0.68 -2.86
N GLU A 107 -17.31 -0.27 -2.30
CA GLU A 107 -16.41 -0.03 -1.15
C GLU A 107 -15.31 0.97 -1.53
N PHE A 108 -14.66 0.77 -2.67
CA PHE A 108 -13.61 1.66 -3.18
C PHE A 108 -14.09 3.12 -3.30
N LEU A 109 -15.27 3.34 -3.91
CA LEU A 109 -15.84 4.68 -4.01
C LEU A 109 -16.25 5.26 -2.65
N ALA A 110 -16.65 4.41 -1.69
CA ALA A 110 -16.95 4.85 -0.33
C ALA A 110 -15.69 5.30 0.41
N GLU A 111 -14.59 4.55 0.28
CA GLU A 111 -13.27 4.92 0.83
C GLU A 111 -12.80 6.27 0.24
N LEU A 112 -12.86 6.43 -1.09
CA LEU A 112 -12.49 7.70 -1.77
C LEU A 112 -13.31 8.89 -1.25
N ARG A 113 -14.62 8.71 -1.09
CA ARG A 113 -15.48 9.78 -0.51
C ARG A 113 -15.09 10.13 0.93
N GLY A 114 -14.71 9.13 1.73
CA GLY A 114 -14.17 9.34 3.07
C GLY A 114 -12.88 10.18 3.08
N MET A 115 -12.12 10.15 1.99
CA MET A 115 -10.90 10.94 1.77
C MET A 115 -11.15 12.28 1.04
N GLY A 116 -12.41 12.66 0.81
CA GLY A 116 -12.78 13.92 0.15
C GLY A 116 -12.59 13.88 -1.37
N VAL A 117 -12.62 12.69 -1.98
CA VAL A 117 -12.61 12.50 -3.44
C VAL A 117 -13.99 12.06 -3.89
N PHE A 118 -14.65 12.87 -4.68
CA PHE A 118 -16.04 12.64 -5.09
C PHE A 118 -16.18 12.22 -6.56
N SER A 119 -15.11 12.35 -7.36
CA SER A 119 -15.09 11.97 -8.77
C SER A 119 -13.83 11.22 -9.13
N LEU A 120 -13.99 10.11 -9.86
CA LEU A 120 -12.86 9.37 -10.44
C LEU A 120 -12.07 10.24 -11.45
N SER A 121 -12.69 11.24 -12.05
CA SER A 121 -12.05 12.15 -13.00
C SER A 121 -10.98 13.05 -12.38
N GLU A 122 -11.02 13.23 -11.04
CA GLU A 122 -10.02 13.99 -10.28
C GLU A 122 -8.72 13.22 -10.06
N LEU A 123 -8.76 11.90 -10.20
CA LEU A 123 -7.66 11.02 -9.82
C LEU A 123 -6.57 10.98 -10.88
N ALA A 124 -5.32 11.10 -10.45
CA ALA A 124 -4.13 10.80 -11.24
C ALA A 124 -3.55 9.44 -10.87
N LEU A 125 -3.47 9.14 -9.55
CA LEU A 125 -2.95 7.87 -9.05
C LEU A 125 -3.74 7.46 -7.80
N VAL A 126 -4.03 6.17 -7.70
CA VAL A 126 -4.54 5.53 -6.48
C VAL A 126 -3.81 4.22 -6.29
N GLN A 127 -3.28 4.05 -5.09
CA GLN A 127 -2.53 2.88 -4.68
C GLN A 127 -3.14 2.31 -3.42
N ARG A 128 -3.31 0.99 -3.36
CA ARG A 128 -3.63 0.32 -2.10
C ARG A 128 -2.33 -0.08 -1.43
N GLU A 129 -2.14 0.43 -0.23
CA GLU A 129 -0.98 0.10 0.57
C GLU A 129 -1.06 -1.33 1.14
N ALA A 130 0.07 -1.88 1.59
CA ALA A 130 0.13 -3.20 2.20
C ALA A 130 -0.76 -3.36 3.45
N ASN A 131 -1.06 -2.28 4.16
CA ASN A 131 -1.97 -2.26 5.30
C ASN A 131 -3.46 -2.12 4.91
N GLY A 132 -3.76 -2.08 3.61
CA GLY A 132 -5.10 -1.94 3.05
C GLY A 132 -5.61 -0.50 2.92
N SER A 133 -4.89 0.52 3.41
CA SER A 133 -5.27 1.92 3.21
C SER A 133 -5.07 2.36 1.76
N LEU A 134 -5.76 3.43 1.35
CA LEU A 134 -5.55 4.04 0.05
C LEU A 134 -4.59 5.23 0.15
N THR A 135 -3.63 5.28 -0.76
CA THR A 135 -2.87 6.48 -1.09
C THR A 135 -3.47 7.07 -2.36
N VAL A 136 -3.91 8.32 -2.29
CA VAL A 136 -4.62 8.98 -3.39
C VAL A 136 -3.89 10.24 -3.79
N ARG A 137 -3.69 10.41 -5.09
CA ARG A 137 -3.17 11.64 -5.69
C ARG A 137 -4.15 12.17 -6.74
N LYS A 138 -4.50 13.45 -6.60
CA LYS A 138 -5.35 14.14 -7.56
C LYS A 138 -4.53 14.69 -8.74
N LYS A 139 -5.19 14.93 -9.86
CA LYS A 139 -4.58 15.58 -11.02
C LYS A 139 -4.09 16.98 -10.63
N GLY A 140 -2.85 17.28 -11.00
CA GLY A 140 -2.20 18.55 -10.66
C GLY A 140 -1.49 18.59 -9.31
N GLU A 141 -1.60 17.56 -8.48
CA GLU A 141 -0.76 17.37 -7.31
C GLU A 141 0.58 16.75 -7.70
N GLY A 142 1.63 16.96 -6.90
CA GLY A 142 2.96 16.35 -7.08
C GLY A 142 2.91 14.81 -7.11
N GLY A 143 4.02 14.15 -7.43
CA GLY A 143 4.12 12.69 -7.47
C GLY A 143 4.03 12.03 -6.09
N ILE A 144 4.04 10.70 -6.05
CA ILE A 144 4.24 9.93 -4.82
C ILE A 144 5.73 9.67 -4.65
N ASN A 145 6.19 9.76 -3.41
CA ASN A 145 7.55 9.39 -3.04
C ASN A 145 7.57 7.91 -2.65
N TYR A 146 8.61 7.21 -3.08
CA TYR A 146 8.80 5.79 -2.77
C TYR A 146 10.02 5.60 -1.89
N VAL A 147 9.84 4.95 -0.73
CA VAL A 147 10.96 4.52 0.10
C VAL A 147 11.57 3.27 -0.51
N LEU A 148 12.76 3.36 -1.08
CA LEU A 148 13.45 2.27 -1.77
C LEU A 148 14.36 1.46 -0.86
N VAL A 149 14.93 2.11 0.19
CA VAL A 149 15.72 1.45 1.23
C VAL A 149 15.19 1.89 2.59
N SER A 150 15.06 0.96 3.52
CA SER A 150 14.68 1.20 4.90
C SER A 150 15.56 0.38 5.85
N ASN A 151 16.31 1.04 6.72
CA ASN A 151 17.22 0.41 7.69
C ASN A 151 18.16 -0.62 7.04
N GLY A 152 18.82 -0.26 5.96
CA GLY A 152 19.75 -1.12 5.24
C GLY A 152 19.11 -2.20 4.35
N GLN A 153 17.79 -2.26 4.26
CA GLN A 153 17.08 -3.26 3.47
C GLN A 153 16.36 -2.63 2.28
N VAL A 154 16.50 -3.27 1.12
CA VAL A 154 15.78 -2.87 -0.09
C VAL A 154 14.30 -3.19 0.03
N VAL A 155 13.45 -2.22 -0.31
CA VAL A 155 12.00 -2.35 -0.35
C VAL A 155 11.58 -2.70 -1.77
N THR A 156 11.67 -3.99 -2.11
CA THR A 156 11.45 -4.49 -3.48
C THR A 156 10.07 -4.11 -4.01
N ASP A 157 9.02 -4.21 -3.19
CA ASP A 157 7.67 -3.85 -3.60
C ASP A 157 7.57 -2.37 -4.05
N ASN A 158 8.30 -1.47 -3.39
CA ASN A 158 8.34 -0.05 -3.75
C ASN A 158 9.20 0.21 -4.99
N LEU A 159 10.24 -0.59 -5.23
CA LEU A 159 11.00 -0.54 -6.49
C LEU A 159 10.10 -0.92 -7.67
N GLU A 160 9.33 -2.02 -7.55
CA GLU A 160 8.35 -2.44 -8.56
C GLU A 160 7.34 -1.32 -8.84
N LEU A 161 6.80 -0.68 -7.80
CA LEU A 161 5.85 0.45 -7.93
C LEU A 161 6.47 1.70 -8.55
N ALA A 162 7.76 1.93 -8.32
CA ALA A 162 8.53 3.01 -8.93
C ALA A 162 9.02 2.67 -10.35
N HIS A 163 8.69 1.48 -10.88
CA HIS A 163 9.19 0.95 -12.16
C HIS A 163 10.71 0.93 -12.22
N ARG A 164 11.36 0.50 -11.14
CA ARG A 164 12.81 0.39 -10.99
C ARG A 164 13.16 -1.01 -10.48
N ASP A 165 14.42 -1.40 -10.64
CA ASP A 165 14.97 -2.64 -10.11
C ASP A 165 16.12 -2.37 -9.12
N GLU A 166 16.58 -3.43 -8.49
CA GLU A 166 17.65 -3.33 -7.50
C GLU A 166 19.01 -3.00 -8.16
N GLU A 167 19.23 -3.42 -9.40
CA GLU A 167 20.47 -3.12 -10.14
C GLU A 167 20.58 -1.62 -10.40
N TRP A 168 19.49 -1.01 -10.86
CA TRP A 168 19.40 0.44 -11.01
C TRP A 168 19.68 1.16 -9.68
N LEU A 169 19.01 0.74 -8.59
CA LEU A 169 19.18 1.37 -7.27
C LEU A 169 20.65 1.33 -6.81
N ARG A 170 21.29 0.16 -6.92
CA ARG A 170 22.71 0.00 -6.55
C ARG A 170 23.63 0.86 -7.40
N GLY A 171 23.35 0.98 -8.70
CA GLY A 171 24.06 1.86 -9.61
C GLY A 171 23.98 3.33 -9.20
N GLU A 172 22.78 3.82 -8.87
CA GLU A 172 22.57 5.20 -8.43
C GLU A 172 23.22 5.47 -7.07
N LEU A 173 23.11 4.56 -6.10
CA LEU A 173 23.77 4.69 -4.80
C LEU A 173 25.28 4.71 -4.92
N SER A 174 25.86 3.89 -5.78
CA SER A 174 27.29 3.90 -6.08
C SER A 174 27.72 5.22 -6.71
N SER A 175 26.93 5.77 -7.63
CA SER A 175 27.18 7.05 -8.28
C SER A 175 27.10 8.23 -7.31
N ALA A 176 26.23 8.12 -6.30
CA ALA A 176 26.10 9.09 -5.21
C ALA A 176 27.22 9.00 -4.17
N GLY A 177 28.03 7.93 -4.20
CA GLY A 177 29.02 7.65 -3.15
C GLY A 177 28.38 7.35 -1.79
N ALA A 178 27.20 6.74 -1.79
CA ALA A 178 26.35 6.59 -0.61
C ALA A 178 26.81 5.50 0.38
N GLY A 179 27.88 4.76 0.11
CA GLY A 179 28.35 3.66 0.96
C GLY A 179 27.56 2.36 0.74
N GLU A 180 27.67 1.46 1.71
CA GLU A 180 26.98 0.17 1.65
C GLU A 180 25.50 0.31 2.09
N LEU A 181 24.63 -0.58 1.63
CA LEU A 181 23.19 -0.53 1.95
C LEU A 181 22.92 -0.55 3.45
N GLU A 182 23.70 -1.32 4.21
CA GLU A 182 23.61 -1.49 5.66
C GLU A 182 23.83 -0.19 6.43
N ASP A 183 24.57 0.77 5.84
CA ASP A 183 24.85 2.07 6.44
C ASP A 183 23.72 3.08 6.20
N LEU A 184 22.75 2.74 5.36
CA LEU A 184 21.66 3.64 4.99
C LEU A 184 20.44 3.45 5.92
N PHE A 185 19.94 4.57 6.42
CA PHE A 185 18.70 4.60 7.19
C PHE A 185 17.48 4.60 6.27
N ILE A 186 17.46 5.50 5.28
CA ILE A 186 16.37 5.63 4.31
C ILE A 186 16.89 6.12 2.97
N VAL A 187 16.37 5.56 1.88
CA VAL A 187 16.50 6.09 0.53
C VAL A 187 15.12 6.29 -0.04
N GLU A 188 14.80 7.51 -0.41
CA GLU A 188 13.52 7.91 -0.98
C GLU A 188 13.72 8.39 -2.42
N LEU A 189 12.89 7.89 -3.34
CA LEU A 189 12.74 8.47 -4.66
C LEU A 189 11.53 9.39 -4.64
N ASP A 190 11.74 10.67 -4.88
CA ASP A 190 10.64 11.63 -4.94
C ASP A 190 10.01 11.72 -6.35
N ALA A 191 8.93 12.47 -6.40
CA ALA A 191 8.15 12.68 -7.62
C ALA A 191 8.90 13.39 -8.75
N ASP A 192 9.99 14.08 -8.43
CA ASP A 192 10.82 14.82 -9.37
C ASP A 192 12.06 14.02 -9.80
N ASN A 193 12.03 12.70 -9.60
CA ASN A 193 13.14 11.78 -9.85
C ASN A 193 14.43 12.19 -9.08
N ARG A 194 14.28 12.59 -7.82
CA ARG A 194 15.42 12.84 -6.94
C ARG A 194 15.52 11.73 -5.91
N LEU A 195 16.71 11.20 -5.72
CA LEU A 195 17.03 10.32 -4.61
C LEU A 195 17.44 11.17 -3.40
N ASN A 196 16.71 11.02 -2.31
CA ASN A 196 17.04 11.56 -1.01
C ASN A 196 17.61 10.40 -0.16
N ILE A 197 18.89 10.46 0.14
CA ILE A 197 19.64 9.40 0.81
C ILE A 197 19.98 9.88 2.21
N VAL A 198 19.61 9.14 3.24
CA VAL A 198 19.96 9.44 4.64
C VAL A 198 20.69 8.22 5.21
N ASP A 199 21.88 8.44 5.75
CA ASP A 199 22.67 7.40 6.40
C ASP A 199 22.25 7.17 7.87
N GLN A 200 22.81 6.13 8.51
CA GLN A 200 22.56 5.82 9.94
C GLN A 200 23.08 6.91 10.89
N ALA A 201 23.97 7.77 10.44
CA ALA A 201 24.47 8.91 11.21
C ALA A 201 23.60 10.17 11.07
N GLY A 202 22.60 10.14 10.17
CA GLY A 202 21.69 11.25 9.92
C GLY A 202 22.19 12.24 8.86
N ASN A 203 23.26 11.93 8.12
CA ASN A 203 23.69 12.77 7.01
C ASN A 203 22.74 12.56 5.83
N THR A 204 22.41 13.66 5.15
CA THR A 204 21.49 13.64 4.01
C THR A 204 22.22 14.04 2.73
N THR A 205 22.07 13.22 1.68
CA THR A 205 22.57 13.48 0.33
C THR A 205 21.41 13.41 -0.64
N GLY A 206 21.28 14.41 -1.50
CA GLY A 206 20.26 14.43 -2.56
C GLY A 206 20.92 14.43 -3.93
N MET A 207 20.44 13.58 -4.85
CA MET A 207 20.85 13.58 -6.25
C MET A 207 19.65 13.46 -7.17
N THR A 208 19.72 14.07 -8.34
CA THR A 208 18.72 13.87 -9.39
C THR A 208 19.17 12.68 -10.23
N VAL A 209 18.28 11.71 -10.40
CA VAL A 209 18.51 10.54 -11.25
C VAL A 209 17.93 10.79 -12.63
N SER A 210 18.63 10.32 -13.65
CA SER A 210 18.11 10.36 -15.01
C SER A 210 16.93 9.39 -15.10
N ASP A 211 15.85 9.88 -15.69
CA ASP A 211 14.73 8.99 -16.04
C ASP A 211 15.28 7.94 -17.03
N PRO A 212 15.27 6.65 -16.74
CA PRO A 212 15.51 5.66 -17.76
C PRO A 212 14.45 5.93 -18.83
N ALA A 213 14.89 6.17 -20.06
CA ALA A 213 14.05 6.52 -21.18
C ALA A 213 12.68 5.90 -21.04
N VAL A 214 11.67 6.74 -20.97
CA VAL A 214 10.27 6.32 -21.16
C VAL A 214 10.34 5.37 -22.33
N HIS A 215 10.25 4.05 -22.07
CA HIS A 215 9.96 3.12 -23.16
C HIS A 215 8.71 3.70 -23.76
N GLU A 216 8.83 4.24 -24.98
CA GLU A 216 7.72 4.72 -25.75
C GLU A 216 6.61 3.70 -25.54
N VAL A 217 5.61 4.08 -24.77
CA VAL A 217 4.34 3.38 -24.78
C VAL A 217 3.93 3.52 -26.23
N THR A 218 4.22 2.47 -27.00
CA THR A 218 3.77 2.33 -28.36
C THR A 218 2.31 2.67 -28.29
N THR A 219 1.98 3.85 -28.77
CA THR A 219 0.62 4.33 -28.91
C THR A 219 -0.11 3.22 -29.63
N VAL A 220 -0.90 2.45 -28.87
CA VAL A 220 -1.81 1.50 -29.46
C VAL A 220 -2.68 2.34 -30.37
N THR A 221 -2.39 2.22 -31.65
CA THR A 221 -3.09 2.80 -32.74
C THR A 221 -4.56 2.89 -32.40
N GLU A 222 -5.04 4.12 -32.45
CA GLU A 222 -6.43 4.48 -32.58
C GLU A 222 -7.18 3.38 -33.33
N PHE A 223 -8.05 2.65 -32.61
CA PHE A 223 -8.99 1.72 -33.23
C PHE A 223 -9.95 2.57 -34.08
N LYS A 224 -9.51 2.87 -35.28
CA LYS A 224 -10.35 3.42 -36.32
C LYS A 224 -11.27 2.29 -36.78
N ASN A 225 -12.42 2.20 -36.11
CA ASN A 225 -13.49 1.34 -36.61
C ASN A 225 -14.01 1.96 -37.89
N PRO A 226 -13.77 1.35 -39.08
CA PRO A 226 -14.14 1.94 -40.38
C PRO A 226 -15.64 2.07 -40.57
N ASP A 227 -16.47 1.48 -39.72
CA ASP A 227 -17.93 1.40 -39.89
C ASP A 227 -18.72 2.32 -38.93
N MET A 228 -18.07 3.16 -38.13
CA MET A 228 -18.75 4.12 -37.29
C MET A 228 -18.84 5.47 -37.97
N GLN A 229 -19.78 5.59 -38.90
CA GLN A 229 -20.25 6.91 -39.35
C GLN A 229 -20.95 7.59 -38.19
N SER A 230 -20.43 8.73 -37.78
CA SER A 230 -21.09 9.58 -36.79
C SER A 230 -22.47 9.96 -37.35
N PRO A 231 -23.58 9.73 -36.62
CA PRO A 231 -24.89 10.19 -37.09
C PRO A 231 -24.84 11.70 -37.28
N SER A 232 -25.32 12.17 -38.41
CA SER A 232 -25.42 13.59 -38.70
C SER A 232 -26.52 14.21 -37.85
N LEU A 233 -26.41 15.51 -37.55
CA LEU A 233 -27.44 16.23 -36.79
C LEU A 233 -28.85 16.14 -37.46
N GLU A 234 -28.93 15.80 -38.75
CA GLU A 234 -30.18 15.58 -39.45
C GLU A 234 -30.90 14.28 -39.08
N ASP A 235 -30.18 13.27 -38.57
CA ASP A 235 -30.77 12.00 -38.11
C ASP A 235 -31.48 12.14 -36.76
N PHE A 236 -31.14 13.15 -35.97
CA PHE A 236 -31.81 13.44 -34.68
C PHE A 236 -33.13 14.21 -34.85
N GLU A 237 -33.29 15.04 -35.92
CA GLU A 237 -34.52 15.78 -36.15
C GLU A 237 -35.66 14.94 -36.78
N ALA A 238 -35.33 13.78 -37.33
CA ALA A 238 -36.32 12.90 -37.94
C ALA A 238 -37.11 12.06 -36.93
N HIS A 239 -36.56 11.84 -35.72
CA HIS A 239 -37.21 11.01 -34.68
C HIS A 239 -38.22 11.80 -33.83
N ASP A 240 -38.21 13.13 -33.82
CA ASP A 240 -39.09 13.96 -33.02
C ASP A 240 -40.45 14.29 -33.70
N LYS A 241 -40.66 13.82 -34.92
CA LYS A 241 -41.89 14.06 -35.70
C LYS A 241 -42.88 12.90 -35.76
N GLN A 242 -42.61 11.78 -35.07
CA GLN A 242 -43.59 10.67 -34.94
C GLN A 242 -44.00 10.49 -33.50
N GLY A 243 -44.64 11.53 -32.93
CA GLY A 243 -45.33 11.47 -31.68
C GLY A 243 -46.77 10.98 -31.91
N ASP A 244 -46.98 9.69 -31.73
CA ASP A 244 -48.35 9.17 -31.50
C ASP A 244 -48.56 8.98 -30.00
N ALA A 245 -49.46 9.81 -29.47
CA ALA A 245 -49.98 9.70 -28.14
C ALA A 245 -50.89 8.47 -28.00
N PRO A 246 -50.77 7.64 -26.98
CA PRO A 246 -51.83 6.70 -26.61
C PRO A 246 -52.86 7.43 -25.76
N THR A 247 -54.09 7.50 -26.31
CA THR A 247 -55.33 7.79 -25.60
C THR A 247 -55.72 6.61 -24.70
N LEU A 248 -56.07 6.94 -23.42
CA LEU A 248 -56.81 6.22 -22.37
C LEU A 248 -56.04 5.16 -21.58
#